data_e417918e058e69eb776cd3b2457b2915
#
_entry.id   e417918e058e69eb776cd3b2457b2915
#
_cell.length_a   1.000
_cell.length_b   1.000
_cell.length_c   1.000
_cell.angle_alpha   90.00
_cell.angle_beta   90.00
_cell.angle_gamma   90.00
#
_symmetry.space_group_name_H-M   'P 1'
#
loop_
_entity.id
_entity.type
_entity.pdbx_description
1 polymer ?
#
loop_
_entity_poly.entity_id
_entity_poly.type
_entity_poly.pdbx_seq_one_letter_code
_entity_poly.pdbx_strand_id
1 'polypeptide(L)'
;MNFYTFFTQSHKSMYEDYFLNSFPYDQFNLIAEEFKQECPTASFRSEGWNKTMRQKIATILKGLKDNKGDLIVHGDCDIQFFPSNGNIKNELIKELGSHEMAFQDDGYALCAGFFICKCTDRVISLFEEVNERLEEFSEDQDAMNKILPSTKISYKKLSSKFYTLARDNQWQVYGGQMQYEMNNDRANTVLVHHANFTIGIDNKLKLLELVKKSVLGL
;
A
#
# COMPACT_ATOMS: atom_id res chain seq x y z
N MET A 1 3.12 8.20 -15.21
CA MET A 1 1.98 7.79 -14.35
C MET A 1 2.23 8.34 -12.95
N ASN A 2 1.22 8.94 -12.33
CA ASN A 2 1.36 9.51 -10.99
C ASN A 2 1.24 8.42 -9.93
N PHE A 3 2.10 8.52 -8.91
CA PHE A 3 2.10 7.68 -7.71
C PHE A 3 1.79 8.56 -6.50
N TYR A 4 0.73 8.26 -5.79
CA TYR A 4 0.29 9.01 -4.61
C TYR A 4 0.61 8.27 -3.34
N THR A 5 1.20 8.98 -2.38
CA THR A 5 1.46 8.49 -1.02
C THR A 5 1.27 9.60 -0.01
N PHE A 6 1.16 9.24 1.24
CA PHE A 6 1.19 10.18 2.35
C PHE A 6 2.00 9.60 3.51
N PHE A 7 2.45 10.45 4.37
CA PHE A 7 3.10 10.05 5.62
C PHE A 7 2.82 11.08 6.73
N THR A 8 3.09 10.67 7.96
CA THR A 8 3.05 11.52 9.15
C THR A 8 4.42 11.51 9.82
N GLN A 9 4.67 12.42 10.75
CA GLN A 9 5.97 12.56 11.41
C GLN A 9 6.50 11.23 11.97
N SER A 10 5.64 10.39 12.54
CA SER A 10 6.05 9.09 13.09
C SER A 10 6.54 8.08 12.04
N HIS A 11 6.11 8.22 10.81
CA HIS A 11 6.46 7.33 9.70
C HIS A 11 7.55 7.91 8.78
N LYS A 12 8.08 9.07 9.13
CA LYS A 12 9.03 9.81 8.28
C LYS A 12 10.30 9.00 7.96
N SER A 13 10.85 8.28 8.92
CA SER A 13 12.04 7.43 8.70
C SER A 13 11.75 6.28 7.71
N MET A 14 10.58 5.63 7.78
CA MET A 14 10.19 4.62 6.79
C MET A 14 10.07 5.22 5.40
N TYR A 15 9.44 6.40 5.31
CA TYR A 15 9.28 7.12 4.06
C TYR A 15 10.64 7.53 3.46
N GLU A 16 11.54 8.12 4.24
CA GLU A 16 12.84 8.60 3.76
C GLU A 16 13.83 7.45 3.47
N ASP A 17 13.99 6.51 4.41
CA ASP A 17 15.05 5.50 4.38
C ASP A 17 14.71 4.29 3.47
N TYR A 18 13.43 3.99 3.29
CA TYR A 18 13.00 2.85 2.49
C TYR A 18 12.19 3.26 1.27
N PHE A 19 11.11 4.04 1.43
CA PHE A 19 10.25 4.40 0.31
C PHE A 19 11.00 5.26 -0.71
N LEU A 20 11.50 6.45 -0.32
CA LEU A 20 12.19 7.37 -1.24
C LEU A 20 13.48 6.77 -1.81
N ASN A 21 14.29 6.12 -0.97
CA ASN A 21 15.57 5.54 -1.38
C ASN A 21 15.43 4.38 -2.38
N SER A 22 14.25 3.78 -2.49
CA SER A 22 13.97 2.71 -3.45
C SER A 22 13.00 3.11 -4.56
N PHE A 23 12.43 4.31 -4.50
CA PHE A 23 11.37 4.75 -5.41
C PHE A 23 11.87 4.85 -6.86
N PRO A 24 11.17 4.23 -7.84
CA PRO A 24 11.58 4.23 -9.24
C PRO A 24 11.14 5.52 -9.96
N TYR A 25 11.90 6.61 -9.77
CA TYR A 25 11.63 7.93 -10.33
C TYR A 25 11.60 7.98 -11.87
N ASP A 26 12.26 7.04 -12.53
CA ASP A 26 12.22 6.86 -13.98
C ASP A 26 10.88 6.27 -14.50
N GLN A 27 10.08 5.69 -13.60
CA GLN A 27 8.82 5.03 -13.93
C GLN A 27 7.58 5.81 -13.48
N PHE A 28 7.71 6.57 -12.39
CA PHE A 28 6.60 7.29 -11.78
C PHE A 28 6.94 8.73 -11.43
N ASN A 29 5.92 9.57 -11.47
CA ASN A 29 5.93 10.90 -10.87
C ASN A 29 5.37 10.81 -9.46
N LEU A 30 6.21 11.02 -8.43
CA LEU A 30 5.82 10.93 -7.03
C LEU A 30 5.09 12.19 -6.57
N ILE A 31 3.93 11.98 -5.96
CA ILE A 31 3.14 13.00 -5.27
C ILE A 31 2.97 12.53 -3.83
N ALA A 32 3.75 13.10 -2.92
CA ALA A 32 3.76 12.74 -1.51
C ALA A 32 3.28 13.92 -0.65
N GLU A 33 2.45 13.65 0.32
CA GLU A 33 1.91 14.64 1.25
C GLU A 33 2.31 14.29 2.70
N GLU A 34 2.92 15.24 3.41
CA GLU A 34 3.13 15.13 4.85
C GLU A 34 1.91 15.68 5.59
N PHE A 35 1.24 14.84 6.36
CA PHE A 35 0.10 15.24 7.16
C PHE A 35 0.46 15.38 8.64
N LYS A 36 -0.35 16.18 9.33
CA LYS A 36 -0.27 16.29 10.77
C LYS A 36 -0.48 14.94 11.44
N GLN A 37 0.32 14.66 12.48
CA GLN A 37 0.19 13.47 13.30
C GLN A 37 -1.10 13.54 14.14
N GLU A 38 -2.15 12.83 13.73
CA GLU A 38 -3.43 12.76 14.43
C GLU A 38 -3.49 11.56 15.41
N CYS A 39 -2.70 10.51 15.16
CA CYS A 39 -2.59 9.32 15.99
C CYS A 39 -1.28 9.41 16.80
N PRO A 40 -1.29 9.85 18.08
CA PRO A 40 -0.06 10.12 18.82
C PRO A 40 0.87 8.94 19.00
N THR A 41 0.31 7.73 19.12
CA THR A 41 1.08 6.50 19.30
C THR A 41 1.53 5.88 17.99
N ALA A 42 1.02 6.37 16.84
CA ALA A 42 1.19 5.74 15.53
C ALA A 42 0.77 4.25 15.49
N SER A 43 -0.02 3.81 16.45
CA SER A 43 -0.42 2.41 16.59
C SER A 43 -1.75 2.14 15.90
N PHE A 44 -1.83 0.97 15.28
CA PHE A 44 -3.01 0.48 14.61
C PHE A 44 -4.24 0.53 15.52
N ARG A 45 -5.34 1.12 15.04
CA ARG A 45 -6.63 1.27 15.74
C ARG A 45 -6.58 1.99 17.09
N SER A 46 -5.55 2.79 17.34
CA SER A 46 -5.50 3.65 18.53
C SER A 46 -6.22 4.98 18.31
N GLU A 47 -6.26 5.82 19.33
CA GLU A 47 -6.86 7.16 19.26
C GLU A 47 -6.26 7.95 18.07
N GLY A 48 -7.11 8.59 17.28
CA GLY A 48 -6.73 9.34 16.09
C GLY A 48 -6.51 8.50 14.83
N TRP A 49 -6.61 7.17 14.90
CA TRP A 49 -6.42 6.28 13.75
C TRP A 49 -7.35 6.65 12.57
N ASN A 50 -8.66 6.74 12.81
CA ASN A 50 -9.62 7.08 11.74
C ASN A 50 -9.37 8.45 11.13
N LYS A 51 -8.87 9.43 11.91
CA LYS A 51 -8.46 10.73 11.36
C LYS A 51 -7.28 10.60 10.38
N THR A 52 -6.31 9.74 10.69
CA THR A 52 -5.19 9.42 9.78
C THR A 52 -5.71 8.70 8.53
N MET A 53 -6.65 7.76 8.66
CA MET A 53 -7.24 7.09 7.50
C MET A 53 -8.05 8.05 6.62
N ARG A 54 -8.71 9.06 7.17
CA ARG A 54 -9.34 10.13 6.39
C ARG A 54 -8.33 10.94 5.57
N GLN A 55 -7.13 11.20 6.11
CA GLN A 55 -6.05 11.86 5.37
C GLN A 55 -5.58 10.97 4.19
N LYS A 56 -5.42 9.66 4.40
CA LYS A 56 -5.14 8.70 3.34
C LYS A 56 -6.20 8.74 2.23
N ILE A 57 -7.47 8.63 2.60
CA ILE A 57 -8.58 8.65 1.65
C ILE A 57 -8.61 9.99 0.89
N ALA A 58 -8.32 11.12 1.56
CA ALA A 58 -8.24 12.44 0.92
C ALA A 58 -7.12 12.48 -0.14
N THR A 59 -5.94 11.90 0.13
CA THR A 59 -4.85 11.78 -0.85
C THR A 59 -5.27 10.92 -2.05
N ILE A 60 -5.97 9.80 -1.82
CA ILE A 60 -6.50 8.94 -2.88
C ILE A 60 -7.52 9.71 -3.75
N LEU A 61 -8.50 10.37 -3.11
CA LEU A 61 -9.53 11.14 -3.81
C LEU A 61 -8.95 12.31 -4.61
N LYS A 62 -7.94 12.99 -4.06
CA LYS A 62 -7.20 14.02 -4.78
C LYS A 62 -6.55 13.43 -6.04
N GLY A 63 -5.84 12.33 -5.89
CA GLY A 63 -5.20 11.63 -7.01
C GLY A 63 -6.20 11.25 -8.10
N LEU A 64 -7.33 10.66 -7.72
CA LEU A 64 -8.38 10.25 -8.64
C LEU A 64 -8.99 11.44 -9.40
N LYS A 65 -9.29 12.55 -8.70
CA LYS A 65 -9.92 13.74 -9.29
C LYS A 65 -8.96 14.50 -10.19
N ASP A 66 -7.69 14.62 -9.81
CA ASP A 66 -6.65 15.32 -10.57
C ASP A 66 -6.23 14.56 -11.86
N ASN A 67 -6.49 13.23 -11.92
CA ASN A 67 -6.11 12.37 -13.04
C ASN A 67 -7.32 11.70 -13.72
N LYS A 68 -8.48 12.35 -13.73
CA LYS A 68 -9.69 11.76 -14.29
C LYS A 68 -9.49 11.29 -15.74
N GLY A 69 -9.78 10.00 -15.98
CA GLY A 69 -9.59 9.33 -17.26
C GLY A 69 -8.23 8.61 -17.41
N ASP A 70 -7.27 8.87 -16.55
CA ASP A 70 -5.94 8.25 -16.54
C ASP A 70 -5.79 7.13 -15.50
N LEU A 71 -4.56 6.65 -15.34
CA LEU A 71 -4.17 5.67 -14.32
C LEU A 71 -3.37 6.37 -13.21
N ILE A 72 -3.64 5.98 -11.97
CA ILE A 72 -2.78 6.29 -10.83
C ILE A 72 -2.41 5.03 -10.06
N VAL A 73 -1.33 5.14 -9.28
CA VAL A 73 -0.97 4.20 -8.21
C VAL A 73 -1.10 4.91 -6.88
N HIS A 74 -1.65 4.22 -5.90
CA HIS A 74 -1.56 4.60 -4.50
C HIS A 74 -0.71 3.59 -3.74
N GLY A 75 0.13 4.07 -2.81
CA GLY A 75 0.89 3.23 -1.90
C GLY A 75 1.09 3.88 -0.54
N ASP A 76 1.00 3.09 0.54
CA ASP A 76 1.38 3.53 1.88
C ASP A 76 2.89 3.79 1.97
N CYS A 77 3.34 4.57 2.94
CA CYS A 77 4.76 4.96 3.04
C CYS A 77 5.69 3.89 3.63
N ASP A 78 5.13 2.78 4.11
CA ASP A 78 5.88 1.60 4.59
C ASP A 78 6.11 0.55 3.48
N ILE A 79 6.33 1.06 2.28
CA ILE A 79 6.60 0.30 1.07
C ILE A 79 8.06 0.51 0.63
N GLN A 80 8.66 -0.53 0.05
CA GLN A 80 9.94 -0.45 -0.65
C GLN A 80 9.83 -1.12 -2.03
N PHE A 81 10.64 -0.62 -2.97
CA PHE A 81 10.62 -1.01 -4.37
C PHE A 81 11.92 -1.72 -4.76
N PHE A 82 11.82 -2.66 -5.70
CA PHE A 82 12.97 -3.40 -6.23
C PHE A 82 13.00 -3.33 -7.77
N PRO A 83 13.31 -2.16 -8.34
CA PRO A 83 13.32 -1.97 -9.79
C PRO A 83 14.40 -2.80 -10.50
N SER A 84 15.42 -3.29 -9.78
CA SER A 84 16.40 -4.25 -10.32
C SER A 84 15.75 -5.56 -10.78
N ASN A 85 14.63 -5.95 -10.22
CA ASN A 85 13.91 -7.18 -10.56
C ASN A 85 12.93 -6.99 -11.74
N GLY A 86 12.74 -5.77 -12.24
CA GLY A 86 11.91 -5.48 -13.41
C GLY A 86 11.26 -4.12 -13.42
N ASN A 87 10.55 -3.82 -14.50
CA ASN A 87 9.81 -2.57 -14.63
C ASN A 87 8.46 -2.64 -13.92
N ILE A 88 8.36 -1.98 -12.77
CA ILE A 88 7.21 -2.00 -11.87
C ILE A 88 5.97 -1.41 -12.54
N LYS A 89 6.12 -0.28 -13.24
CA LYS A 89 5.01 0.39 -13.94
C LYS A 89 4.40 -0.50 -15.01
N ASN A 90 5.25 -1.13 -15.84
CA ASN A 90 4.77 -1.98 -16.92
C ASN A 90 4.07 -3.23 -16.37
N GLU A 91 4.59 -3.81 -15.30
CA GLU A 91 3.97 -4.98 -14.67
C GLU A 91 2.63 -4.63 -14.03
N LEU A 92 2.52 -3.47 -13.34
CA LEU A 92 1.24 -2.99 -12.81
C LEU A 92 0.20 -2.79 -13.89
N ILE A 93 0.55 -2.14 -15.01
CA ILE A 93 -0.36 -1.93 -16.14
C ILE A 93 -0.79 -3.26 -16.75
N LYS A 94 0.15 -4.18 -16.94
CA LYS A 94 -0.11 -5.52 -17.47
C LYS A 94 -1.06 -6.31 -16.56
N GLU A 95 -0.81 -6.28 -15.24
CA GLU A 95 -1.66 -6.98 -14.29
C GLU A 95 -3.03 -6.33 -14.12
N LEU A 96 -3.14 -4.99 -14.20
CA LEU A 96 -4.44 -4.32 -14.23
C LEU A 96 -5.30 -4.80 -15.41
N GLY A 97 -4.70 -4.86 -16.60
CA GLY A 97 -5.38 -5.29 -17.83
C GLY A 97 -6.66 -4.48 -18.12
N SER A 98 -7.77 -5.17 -18.32
CA SER A 98 -9.06 -4.53 -18.58
C SER A 98 -9.78 -4.05 -17.32
N HIS A 99 -9.37 -4.51 -16.12
CA HIS A 99 -10.03 -4.13 -14.86
C HIS A 99 -9.89 -2.64 -14.56
N GLU A 100 -10.76 -2.14 -13.68
CA GLU A 100 -10.69 -0.75 -13.21
C GLU A 100 -9.73 -0.60 -12.03
N MET A 101 -9.55 -1.66 -11.23
CA MET A 101 -8.65 -1.66 -10.07
C MET A 101 -7.90 -2.99 -9.95
N ALA A 102 -6.66 -2.90 -9.48
CA ALA A 102 -5.89 -4.08 -9.07
C ALA A 102 -5.18 -3.78 -7.75
N PHE A 103 -5.40 -4.63 -6.76
CA PHE A 103 -4.95 -4.45 -5.39
C PHE A 103 -3.88 -5.47 -5.00
N GLN A 104 -2.96 -5.08 -4.15
CA GLN A 104 -2.09 -6.02 -3.47
C GLN A 104 -2.93 -7.05 -2.69
N ASP A 105 -2.47 -8.30 -2.70
CA ASP A 105 -3.20 -9.43 -2.12
C ASP A 105 -2.76 -9.68 -0.68
N ASP A 106 -3.64 -9.41 0.27
CA ASP A 106 -3.45 -9.71 1.69
C ASP A 106 -3.91 -11.12 2.09
N GLY A 107 -4.07 -12.01 1.11
CA GLY A 107 -4.57 -13.36 1.33
C GLY A 107 -6.09 -13.38 1.48
N TYR A 108 -6.61 -12.95 2.61
CA TYR A 108 -8.04 -12.93 2.91
C TYR A 108 -8.77 -11.66 2.44
N ALA A 109 -8.03 -10.58 2.12
CA ALA A 109 -8.57 -9.27 1.74
C ALA A 109 -7.80 -8.63 0.58
N LEU A 110 -8.36 -7.56 0.03
CA LEU A 110 -7.70 -6.63 -0.86
C LEU A 110 -7.01 -5.56 -0.02
N CYS A 111 -5.74 -5.28 -0.27
CA CYS A 111 -4.99 -4.29 0.49
C CYS A 111 -5.33 -2.87 0.03
N ALA A 112 -5.83 -2.04 0.94
CA ALA A 112 -6.07 -0.62 0.67
C ALA A 112 -4.77 0.21 0.70
N GLY A 113 -3.65 -0.39 1.11
CA GLY A 113 -2.35 0.26 1.20
C GLY A 113 -1.49 0.19 -0.06
N PHE A 114 -1.90 -0.59 -1.09
CA PHE A 114 -1.23 -0.59 -2.39
C PHE A 114 -2.16 -1.06 -3.51
N PHE A 115 -2.40 -0.21 -4.48
CA PHE A 115 -3.20 -0.54 -5.66
C PHE A 115 -2.90 0.37 -6.85
N ILE A 116 -3.26 -0.11 -8.05
CA ILE A 116 -3.36 0.67 -9.29
C ILE A 116 -4.82 0.76 -9.70
N CYS A 117 -5.27 1.91 -10.20
CA CYS A 117 -6.64 2.07 -10.67
C CYS A 117 -6.78 3.04 -11.84
N LYS A 118 -7.89 2.90 -12.57
CA LYS A 118 -8.42 3.87 -13.53
C LYS A 118 -9.19 4.95 -12.77
N CYS A 119 -8.91 6.22 -13.05
CA CYS A 119 -9.58 7.34 -12.40
C CYS A 119 -10.97 7.59 -13.05
N THR A 120 -11.89 6.67 -12.79
CA THR A 120 -13.29 6.75 -13.28
C THR A 120 -14.20 7.34 -12.21
N ASP A 121 -15.37 7.87 -12.62
CA ASP A 121 -16.37 8.36 -11.67
C ASP A 121 -16.82 7.29 -10.68
N ARG A 122 -16.87 6.00 -11.11
CA ARG A 122 -17.21 4.88 -10.23
C ARG A 122 -16.15 4.66 -9.13
N VAL A 123 -14.87 4.74 -9.50
CA VAL A 123 -13.77 4.59 -8.54
C VAL A 123 -13.72 5.79 -7.58
N ILE A 124 -13.99 7.00 -8.07
CA ILE A 124 -14.15 8.20 -7.21
C ILE A 124 -15.29 7.99 -6.22
N SER A 125 -16.47 7.60 -6.70
CA SER A 125 -17.63 7.35 -5.82
C SER A 125 -17.39 6.26 -4.78
N LEU A 126 -16.62 5.21 -5.11
CA LEU A 126 -16.21 4.20 -4.12
C LEU A 126 -15.46 4.84 -2.95
N PHE A 127 -14.43 5.64 -3.22
CA PHE A 127 -13.64 6.25 -2.13
C PHE A 127 -14.39 7.40 -1.43
N GLU A 128 -15.33 8.05 -2.08
CA GLU A 128 -16.25 8.98 -1.41
C GLU A 128 -17.13 8.22 -0.41
N GLU A 129 -17.73 7.10 -0.79
CA GLU A 129 -18.53 6.26 0.10
C GLU A 129 -17.67 5.66 1.24
N VAL A 130 -16.45 5.19 0.95
CA VAL A 130 -15.50 4.72 1.99
C VAL A 130 -15.23 5.83 3.01
N ASN A 131 -15.01 7.08 2.55
CA ASN A 131 -14.78 8.20 3.44
C ASN A 131 -16.01 8.56 4.29
N GLU A 132 -17.19 8.56 3.70
CA GLU A 132 -18.45 8.85 4.41
C GLU A 132 -18.74 7.83 5.50
N ARG A 133 -18.50 6.54 5.20
CA ARG A 133 -18.86 5.43 6.07
C ARG A 133 -17.71 4.92 6.94
N LEU A 134 -16.56 5.60 6.95
CA LEU A 134 -15.37 5.13 7.67
C LEU A 134 -15.62 4.82 9.15
N GLU A 135 -16.49 5.59 9.82
CA GLU A 135 -16.80 5.40 11.24
C GLU A 135 -17.67 4.14 11.51
N GLU A 136 -18.28 3.56 10.48
CA GLU A 136 -19.01 2.30 10.61
C GLU A 136 -18.06 1.09 10.65
N PHE A 137 -16.78 1.29 10.29
CA PHE A 137 -15.76 0.26 10.15
C PHE A 137 -14.56 0.54 11.03
N SER A 138 -13.73 -0.48 11.24
CA SER A 138 -12.54 -0.34 12.06
C SER A 138 -11.39 0.37 11.35
N GLU A 139 -11.41 0.41 10.01
CA GLU A 139 -10.39 1.00 9.15
C GLU A 139 -10.86 1.14 7.68
N ASP A 140 -10.09 1.87 6.89
CA ASP A 140 -10.34 2.11 5.46
C ASP A 140 -10.36 0.81 4.63
N GLN A 141 -9.50 -0.14 4.93
CA GLN A 141 -9.44 -1.43 4.25
C GLN A 141 -10.71 -2.27 4.49
N ASP A 142 -11.22 -2.31 5.73
CA ASP A 142 -12.47 -2.99 6.06
C ASP A 142 -13.63 -2.34 5.30
N ALA A 143 -13.72 -1.01 5.32
CA ALA A 143 -14.73 -0.26 4.60
C ALA A 143 -14.69 -0.55 3.10
N MET A 144 -13.52 -0.43 2.47
CA MET A 144 -13.33 -0.71 1.05
C MET A 144 -13.73 -2.14 0.68
N ASN A 145 -13.27 -3.14 1.44
CA ASN A 145 -13.58 -4.55 1.16
C ASN A 145 -15.07 -4.89 1.34
N LYS A 146 -15.81 -4.13 2.13
CA LYS A 146 -17.27 -4.30 2.31
C LYS A 146 -18.08 -3.59 1.23
N ILE A 147 -17.64 -2.41 0.79
CA ILE A 147 -18.38 -1.58 -0.16
C ILE A 147 -18.12 -2.03 -1.60
N LEU A 148 -16.86 -2.29 -1.97
CA LEU A 148 -16.45 -2.59 -3.34
C LEU A 148 -17.27 -3.72 -4.01
N PRO A 149 -17.58 -4.85 -3.35
CA PRO A 149 -18.37 -5.94 -3.96
C PRO A 149 -19.79 -5.54 -4.35
N SER A 150 -20.36 -4.47 -3.75
CA SER A 150 -21.69 -3.95 -4.10
C SER A 150 -21.68 -3.02 -5.31
N THR A 151 -20.49 -2.60 -5.74
CA THR A 151 -20.30 -1.71 -6.88
C THR A 151 -20.26 -2.49 -8.21
N LYS A 152 -20.29 -1.75 -9.35
CA LYS A 152 -20.04 -2.32 -10.69
C LYS A 152 -18.57 -2.20 -11.12
N ILE A 153 -17.66 -1.90 -10.20
CA ILE A 153 -16.23 -1.77 -10.48
C ILE A 153 -15.65 -3.16 -10.72
N SER A 154 -14.93 -3.32 -11.83
CA SER A 154 -14.17 -4.54 -12.10
C SER A 154 -12.82 -4.48 -11.39
N TYR A 155 -12.51 -5.49 -10.57
CA TYR A 155 -11.27 -5.51 -9.81
C TYR A 155 -10.64 -6.91 -9.73
N LYS A 156 -9.36 -6.94 -9.34
CA LYS A 156 -8.61 -8.18 -9.13
C LYS A 156 -7.51 -8.00 -8.08
N LYS A 157 -6.90 -9.13 -7.69
CA LYS A 157 -5.68 -9.17 -6.89
C LYS A 157 -4.45 -9.13 -7.80
N LEU A 158 -3.42 -8.42 -7.38
CA LEU A 158 -2.08 -8.44 -7.97
C LEU A 158 -1.35 -9.75 -7.63
N SER A 159 -0.37 -10.11 -8.43
CA SER A 159 0.47 -11.29 -8.20
C SER A 159 1.42 -11.12 -7.00
N SER A 160 2.12 -12.21 -6.65
CA SER A 160 3.11 -12.23 -5.58
C SER A 160 4.35 -11.37 -5.82
N LYS A 161 4.51 -10.79 -6.99
CA LYS A 161 5.52 -9.76 -7.27
C LYS A 161 5.30 -8.49 -6.46
N PHE A 162 4.04 -8.23 -6.08
CA PHE A 162 3.61 -7.15 -5.17
C PHE A 162 3.38 -7.76 -3.80
N TYR A 163 4.46 -7.91 -3.05
CA TYR A 163 4.58 -8.82 -1.94
C TYR A 163 4.09 -8.24 -0.62
N THR A 164 3.30 -9.03 0.10
CA THR A 164 3.03 -8.87 1.53
C THR A 164 3.33 -10.16 2.28
N LEU A 165 3.69 -10.07 3.56
CA LEU A 165 3.91 -11.26 4.39
C LEU A 165 2.66 -12.08 4.62
N ALA A 166 1.50 -11.43 4.69
CA ALA A 166 0.21 -12.10 4.93
C ALA A 166 -0.09 -13.19 3.92
N ARG A 167 0.37 -13.00 2.68
CA ARG A 167 0.15 -13.96 1.59
C ARG A 167 0.88 -15.28 1.80
N ASP A 168 2.03 -15.26 2.48
CA ASP A 168 2.92 -16.41 2.57
C ASP A 168 2.79 -17.22 3.85
N ASN A 169 1.97 -16.78 4.79
CA ASN A 169 1.85 -17.39 6.13
C ASN A 169 3.20 -17.55 6.87
N GLN A 170 4.22 -16.75 6.51
CA GLN A 170 5.59 -16.97 6.97
C GLN A 170 5.96 -16.21 8.22
N TRP A 171 4.98 -15.59 8.95
CA TRP A 171 5.42 -14.91 10.16
C TRP A 171 4.28 -14.55 11.11
N GLN A 172 4.64 -14.36 12.35
CA GLN A 172 3.83 -13.74 13.37
C GLN A 172 4.67 -12.74 14.16
N VAL A 173 4.19 -11.50 14.33
CA VAL A 173 4.65 -10.61 15.36
C VAL A 173 3.58 -10.49 16.43
N TYR A 174 3.44 -11.52 17.21
CA TYR A 174 2.84 -11.44 18.52
C TYR A 174 3.95 -11.80 19.52
N GLY A 175 4.42 -10.82 20.30
CA GLY A 175 5.37 -11.08 21.38
C GLY A 175 6.85 -10.83 21.08
N GLY A 176 7.20 -10.00 20.10
CA GLY A 176 8.52 -9.35 20.09
C GLY A 176 9.65 -10.06 19.39
N GLN A 177 9.46 -11.21 18.76
CA GLN A 177 10.48 -11.80 17.89
C GLN A 177 9.95 -12.04 16.49
N MET A 178 10.62 -11.42 15.51
CA MET A 178 10.34 -11.57 14.10
C MET A 178 11.26 -12.66 13.54
N GLN A 179 10.69 -13.80 13.14
CA GLN A 179 11.38 -14.77 12.30
C GLN A 179 10.84 -14.56 10.87
N TYR A 180 11.74 -14.28 9.95
CA TYR A 180 11.43 -14.05 8.56
C TYR A 180 12.40 -14.82 7.67
N GLU A 181 11.87 -15.65 6.81
CA GLU A 181 12.62 -16.29 5.73
C GLU A 181 11.90 -16.05 4.41
N MET A 182 12.57 -15.42 3.45
CA MET A 182 12.09 -15.31 2.10
C MET A 182 12.71 -16.42 1.25
N ASN A 183 11.89 -17.14 0.50
CA ASN A 183 12.35 -18.09 -0.49
C ASN A 183 13.17 -17.35 -1.58
N ASN A 184 14.33 -17.89 -1.97
CA ASN A 184 15.23 -17.30 -2.96
C ASN A 184 14.56 -17.04 -4.31
N ASP A 185 13.66 -17.94 -4.77
CA ASP A 185 12.93 -17.74 -6.01
C ASP A 185 12.04 -16.51 -5.97
N ARG A 186 11.50 -16.21 -4.79
CA ARG A 186 10.70 -15.02 -4.57
C ARG A 186 11.54 -13.76 -4.50
N ALA A 187 12.68 -13.80 -3.84
CA ALA A 187 13.59 -12.65 -3.73
C ALA A 187 13.94 -12.08 -5.13
N ASN A 188 14.12 -12.95 -6.11
CA ASN A 188 14.42 -12.55 -7.50
C ASN A 188 13.22 -12.02 -8.28
N THR A 189 12.00 -12.12 -7.78
CA THR A 189 10.77 -11.73 -8.51
C THR A 189 10.00 -10.59 -7.87
N VAL A 190 10.24 -10.29 -6.58
CA VAL A 190 9.57 -9.20 -5.86
C VAL A 190 9.90 -7.86 -6.50
N LEU A 191 8.87 -7.11 -6.86
CA LEU A 191 8.95 -5.75 -7.39
C LEU A 191 8.64 -4.70 -6.34
N VAL A 192 7.72 -5.02 -5.44
CA VAL A 192 7.24 -4.14 -4.36
C VAL A 192 7.03 -4.98 -3.12
N HIS A 193 7.50 -4.51 -1.97
CA HIS A 193 7.21 -5.07 -0.66
C HIS A 193 6.52 -4.04 0.22
N HIS A 194 5.45 -4.42 0.87
CA HIS A 194 4.68 -3.62 1.81
C HIS A 194 4.80 -4.23 3.22
N ALA A 195 5.26 -3.45 4.19
CA ALA A 195 5.42 -3.88 5.59
C ALA A 195 4.11 -3.81 6.38
N ASN A 196 3.00 -4.23 5.74
CA ASN A 196 1.71 -4.38 6.41
C ASN A 196 1.70 -5.58 7.38
N PHE A 197 0.62 -5.79 8.12
CA PHE A 197 0.47 -6.83 9.17
C PHE A 197 1.53 -6.78 10.27
N THR A 198 2.26 -5.67 10.38
CA THR A 198 3.32 -5.50 11.37
C THR A 198 2.97 -4.31 12.27
N ILE A 199 2.75 -4.59 13.55
CA ILE A 199 2.40 -3.56 14.52
C ILE A 199 3.66 -2.94 15.12
N GLY A 200 3.69 -1.60 15.14
CA GLY A 200 4.78 -0.80 15.68
C GLY A 200 5.83 -0.44 14.65
N ILE A 201 6.30 0.80 14.73
CA ILE A 201 7.26 1.40 13.79
C ILE A 201 8.57 0.62 13.75
N ASP A 202 9.14 0.30 14.92
CA ASP A 202 10.40 -0.44 15.02
C ASP A 202 10.32 -1.82 14.38
N ASN A 203 9.18 -2.50 14.50
CA ASN A 203 8.97 -3.80 13.88
C ASN A 203 8.84 -3.67 12.35
N LYS A 204 8.14 -2.63 11.87
CA LYS A 204 8.07 -2.35 10.43
C LYS A 204 9.45 -2.04 9.84
N LEU A 205 10.26 -1.22 10.52
CA LEU A 205 11.63 -0.92 10.09
C LEU A 205 12.51 -2.18 10.02
N LYS A 206 12.43 -3.06 11.04
CA LYS A 206 13.13 -4.36 11.02
C LYS A 206 12.69 -5.23 9.86
N LEU A 207 11.39 -5.29 9.59
CA LEU A 207 10.85 -6.06 8.48
C LEU A 207 11.31 -5.52 7.13
N LEU A 208 11.25 -4.22 6.92
CA LEU A 208 11.75 -3.57 5.70
C LEU A 208 13.22 -3.92 5.47
N GLU A 209 14.06 -3.83 6.52
CA GLU A 209 15.48 -4.16 6.43
C GLU A 209 15.74 -5.65 6.13
N LEU A 210 14.99 -6.57 6.76
CA LEU A 210 15.11 -8.00 6.49
C LEU A 210 14.75 -8.36 5.06
N VAL A 211 13.63 -7.82 4.55
CA VAL A 211 13.22 -8.06 3.16
C VAL A 211 14.21 -7.45 2.19
N LYS A 212 14.70 -6.24 2.46
CA LYS A 212 15.73 -5.59 1.64
C LYS A 212 16.98 -6.45 1.53
N LYS A 213 17.49 -6.95 2.65
CA LYS A 213 18.67 -7.84 2.65
C LYS A 213 18.41 -9.13 1.86
N SER A 214 17.26 -9.77 2.07
CA SER A 214 16.90 -11.00 1.36
C SER A 214 16.80 -10.79 -0.16
N VAL A 215 16.21 -9.68 -0.60
CA VAL A 215 16.03 -9.40 -2.03
C VAL A 215 17.34 -8.97 -2.70
N LEU A 216 18.17 -8.20 -2.00
CA LEU A 216 19.44 -7.68 -2.55
C LEU A 216 20.64 -8.60 -2.30
N GLY A 217 20.47 -9.69 -1.56
CA GLY A 217 21.54 -10.62 -1.24
C GLY A 217 22.61 -10.04 -0.30
N LEU A 218 22.22 -9.18 0.66
CA LEU A 218 23.11 -8.48 1.60
C LEU A 218 23.22 -9.18 2.96
#